data_81f8425486d7e6e4405ae03505844d06
#
_entry.id   81f8425486d7e6e4405ae03505844d06
#
_cell.length_a   1.000
_cell.length_b   1.000
_cell.length_c   1.000
_cell.angle_alpha   90.00
_cell.angle_beta   90.00
_cell.angle_gamma   90.00
#
_symmetry.space_group_name_H-M   'P 1'
#
loop_
_entity.id
_entity.type
_entity.pdbx_description
1 polymer ?
#
loop_
_entity_poly.entity_id
_entity_poly.type
_entity_poly.pdbx_seq_one_letter_code
_entity_poly.pdbx_strand_id
1 'polypeptide(L)'
;DVYKRQLQIFLYYMQVRENSYMSIESGLAKRPLLEKGQLEVPDGMGYAGVMLDCIEGLQSKDGRDLVLSVENQGSIPGLEDRDVVEVTCHVDETGIHPVRVEEVPEHCYLLMRLIKMYEKETVEAVQEQSEEKAVQALMLHPLINSYSLAKELVAAYSQAYGGLFHKA
;
A
#
# COMPACT_ATOMS: atom_id res chain seq x y z
N ASP A 1 6.99 21.09 -14.48
CA ASP A 1 7.01 20.88 -13.04
C ASP A 1 6.52 19.45 -12.73
N VAL A 2 7.48 18.56 -12.45
CA VAL A 2 7.26 17.10 -12.26
C VAL A 2 6.28 16.83 -11.10
N TYR A 3 6.40 17.57 -10.00
CA TYR A 3 5.55 17.39 -8.82
C TYR A 3 4.08 17.76 -9.08
N LYS A 4 3.83 18.82 -9.85
CA LYS A 4 2.45 19.19 -10.24
C LYS A 4 1.82 18.11 -11.12
N ARG A 5 2.60 17.54 -12.03
CA ARG A 5 2.14 16.44 -12.89
C ARG A 5 1.85 15.18 -12.09
N GLN A 6 2.72 14.81 -11.14
CA GLN A 6 2.51 13.66 -10.26
C GLN A 6 1.27 13.84 -9.38
N LEU A 7 1.07 15.02 -8.79
CA LEU A 7 -0.12 15.33 -8.01
C LEU A 7 -1.40 15.23 -8.86
N GLN A 8 -1.38 15.77 -10.09
CA GLN A 8 -2.53 15.66 -10.99
C GLN A 8 -2.85 14.21 -11.37
N ILE A 9 -1.83 13.40 -11.66
CA ILE A 9 -1.99 11.96 -11.90
C ILE A 9 -2.59 11.26 -10.70
N PHE A 10 -2.07 11.52 -9.50
CA PHE A 10 -2.59 10.96 -8.25
C PHE A 10 -4.06 11.34 -8.03
N LEU A 11 -4.42 12.61 -8.15
CA LEU A 11 -5.79 13.10 -8.01
C LEU A 11 -6.74 12.48 -9.05
N TYR A 12 -6.26 12.28 -10.28
CA TYR A 12 -7.03 11.59 -11.31
C TYR A 12 -7.32 10.13 -10.91
N TYR A 13 -6.30 9.38 -10.46
CA TYR A 13 -6.50 8.00 -10.03
C TYR A 13 -7.41 7.87 -8.81
N MET A 14 -7.27 8.76 -7.82
CA MET A 14 -8.16 8.79 -6.66
C MET A 14 -9.61 9.00 -7.08
N GLN A 15 -9.85 9.86 -8.06
CA GLN A 15 -11.19 10.15 -8.55
C GLN A 15 -11.76 9.02 -9.42
N VAL A 16 -10.94 8.38 -10.26
CA VAL A 16 -11.33 7.17 -11.00
C VAL A 16 -11.69 6.06 -10.02
N ARG A 17 -10.90 5.88 -8.97
CA ARG A 17 -11.17 4.92 -7.91
C ARG A 17 -12.48 5.21 -7.17
N GLU A 18 -12.69 6.45 -6.75
CA GLU A 18 -13.93 6.87 -6.09
C GLU A 18 -15.15 6.62 -6.99
N ASN A 19 -15.04 6.96 -8.28
CA ASN A 19 -16.12 6.76 -9.23
C ASN A 19 -16.38 5.28 -9.56
N SER A 20 -15.38 4.41 -9.54
CA SER A 20 -15.55 2.99 -9.87
C SER A 20 -16.01 2.16 -8.68
N TYR A 21 -15.48 2.42 -7.48
CA TYR A 21 -15.81 1.63 -6.27
C TYR A 21 -17.02 2.20 -5.51
N MET A 22 -17.08 3.51 -5.37
CA MET A 22 -18.15 4.13 -4.58
C MET A 22 -19.43 4.38 -5.37
N SER A 23 -19.36 4.46 -6.72
CA SER A 23 -20.57 4.68 -7.54
C SER A 23 -21.42 3.42 -7.70
N ILE A 24 -20.82 2.23 -7.57
CA ILE A 24 -21.55 0.96 -7.58
C ILE A 24 -22.41 0.84 -6.31
N GLU A 25 -21.87 1.23 -5.15
CA GLU A 25 -22.59 1.20 -3.87
C GLU A 25 -23.61 2.33 -3.73
N SER A 26 -23.30 3.53 -4.23
CA SER A 26 -24.16 4.71 -4.12
C SER A 26 -25.16 4.89 -5.27
N GLY A 27 -25.00 4.14 -6.38
CA GLY A 27 -25.82 4.30 -7.58
C GLY A 27 -25.60 5.62 -8.33
N LEU A 28 -24.55 6.36 -8.00
CA LEU A 28 -24.26 7.69 -8.54
C LEU A 28 -22.94 7.66 -9.29
N ALA A 29 -22.99 7.47 -10.63
CA ALA A 29 -21.81 7.61 -11.46
C ALA A 29 -21.40 9.10 -11.53
N LYS A 30 -20.29 9.46 -10.92
CA LYS A 30 -19.66 10.78 -11.05
C LYS A 30 -18.65 10.77 -12.19
N ARG A 31 -18.63 11.82 -13.00
CA ARG A 31 -17.60 11.98 -14.03
C ARG A 31 -16.28 12.40 -13.38
N PRO A 32 -15.11 11.87 -13.87
CA PRO A 32 -13.81 12.37 -13.45
C PRO A 32 -13.68 13.87 -13.72
N LEU A 33 -13.03 14.63 -12.82
CA LEU A 33 -12.76 16.07 -12.99
C LEU A 33 -11.75 16.34 -14.11
N LEU A 34 -10.93 15.35 -14.46
CA LEU A 34 -9.95 15.45 -15.53
C LEU A 34 -10.40 14.63 -16.73
N GLU A 35 -10.44 15.26 -17.91
CA GLU A 35 -10.78 14.57 -19.14
C GLU A 35 -9.63 13.64 -19.56
N LYS A 36 -9.99 12.43 -20.03
CA LYS A 36 -9.06 11.48 -20.62
C LYS A 36 -8.40 12.14 -21.83
N GLY A 37 -7.10 12.38 -21.78
CA GLY A 37 -6.34 13.08 -22.82
C GLY A 37 -5.60 14.34 -22.33
N GLN A 38 -5.95 14.87 -21.16
CA GLN A 38 -5.15 15.93 -20.50
C GLN A 38 -3.94 15.37 -19.76
N LEU A 39 -3.93 14.06 -19.47
CA LEU A 39 -2.85 13.32 -18.83
C LEU A 39 -2.59 12.05 -19.64
N GLU A 40 -1.34 11.80 -19.98
CA GLU A 40 -0.90 10.48 -20.43
C GLU A 40 -0.97 9.53 -19.23
N VAL A 41 -2.09 8.83 -19.09
CA VAL A 41 -2.25 7.76 -18.11
C VAL A 41 -1.76 6.48 -18.79
N PRO A 42 -0.85 5.71 -18.17
CA PRO A 42 -0.43 4.44 -18.74
C PRO A 42 -1.65 3.55 -19.02
N ASP A 43 -1.73 3.08 -20.26
CA ASP A 43 -2.82 2.19 -20.71
C ASP A 43 -2.54 0.78 -20.16
N GLY A 44 -2.87 0.56 -18.89
CA GLY A 44 -2.73 -0.74 -18.25
C GLY A 44 -4.10 -1.21 -17.71
N MET A 45 -4.33 -2.49 -17.73
CA MET A 45 -5.53 -3.10 -17.12
C MET A 45 -5.55 -3.00 -15.59
N GLY A 46 -4.64 -2.23 -14.99
CA GLY A 46 -4.50 -2.09 -13.54
C GLY A 46 -4.31 -3.45 -12.85
N TYR A 47 -4.98 -3.67 -11.73
CA TYR A 47 -4.88 -4.94 -10.97
C TYR A 47 -5.30 -6.17 -11.77
N ALA A 48 -6.27 -6.03 -12.68
CA ALA A 48 -6.71 -7.13 -13.54
C ALA A 48 -5.59 -7.57 -14.50
N GLY A 49 -4.80 -6.63 -15.03
CA GLY A 49 -3.63 -6.93 -15.85
C GLY A 49 -2.58 -7.72 -15.08
N VAL A 50 -2.20 -7.25 -13.90
CA VAL A 50 -1.22 -7.96 -13.04
C VAL A 50 -1.69 -9.37 -12.70
N MET A 51 -2.99 -9.54 -12.42
CA MET A 51 -3.55 -10.87 -12.12
C MET A 51 -3.49 -11.80 -13.34
N LEU A 52 -3.81 -11.32 -14.53
CA LEU A 52 -3.71 -12.10 -15.76
C LEU A 52 -2.26 -12.46 -16.07
N ASP A 53 -1.33 -11.51 -15.97
CA ASP A 53 0.10 -11.74 -16.15
C ASP A 53 0.64 -12.78 -15.16
N CYS A 54 0.17 -12.77 -13.91
CA CYS A 54 0.53 -13.75 -12.91
C CYS A 54 0.01 -15.15 -13.29
N ILE A 55 -1.25 -15.27 -13.72
CA ILE A 55 -1.83 -16.54 -14.18
C ILE A 55 -1.08 -17.08 -15.40
N GLU A 56 -0.77 -16.23 -16.37
CA GLU A 56 0.01 -16.63 -17.55
C GLU A 56 1.44 -17.05 -17.18
N GLY A 57 2.08 -16.34 -16.24
CA GLY A 57 3.39 -16.72 -15.70
C GLY A 57 3.36 -18.12 -15.12
N LEU A 58 2.40 -18.41 -14.24
CA LEU A 58 2.22 -19.73 -13.61
C LEU A 58 1.94 -20.89 -14.60
N GLN A 59 1.59 -20.57 -15.84
CA GLN A 59 1.36 -21.56 -16.90
C GLN A 59 2.52 -21.63 -17.90
N SER A 60 3.57 -20.80 -17.73
CA SER A 60 4.69 -20.68 -18.64
C SER A 60 5.97 -21.23 -18.03
N LYS A 61 6.74 -21.98 -18.83
CA LYS A 61 8.09 -22.43 -18.44
C LYS A 61 9.11 -21.30 -18.41
N ASP A 62 8.95 -20.34 -19.31
CA ASP A 62 9.84 -19.18 -19.40
C ASP A 62 9.54 -18.13 -18.35
N GLY A 63 8.34 -18.19 -17.73
CA GLY A 63 7.90 -17.30 -16.66
C GLY A 63 7.74 -15.85 -17.09
N ARG A 64 7.46 -15.00 -16.10
CA ARG A 64 7.37 -13.54 -16.23
C ARG A 64 7.88 -12.86 -14.97
N ASP A 65 8.50 -11.70 -15.14
CA ASP A 65 8.88 -10.85 -14.01
C ASP A 65 7.75 -9.86 -13.71
N LEU A 66 7.26 -9.92 -12.47
CA LEU A 66 6.18 -9.07 -11.96
C LEU A 66 6.58 -8.46 -10.62
N VAL A 67 6.03 -7.28 -10.31
CA VAL A 67 6.17 -6.69 -8.97
C VAL A 67 4.99 -7.16 -8.13
N LEU A 68 5.27 -7.91 -7.07
CA LEU A 68 4.27 -8.54 -6.22
C LEU A 68 4.55 -8.31 -4.73
N SER A 69 3.49 -8.30 -3.93
CA SER A 69 3.60 -8.29 -2.46
C SER A 69 3.71 -9.72 -1.96
N VAL A 70 4.87 -10.06 -1.39
CA VAL A 70 5.22 -11.41 -0.92
C VAL A 70 5.91 -11.36 0.44
N GLU A 71 5.98 -12.48 1.14
CA GLU A 71 6.86 -12.59 2.32
C GLU A 71 8.32 -12.34 1.92
N ASN A 72 9.03 -11.61 2.76
CA ASN A 72 10.42 -11.21 2.49
C ASN A 72 11.35 -12.39 2.24
N GLN A 73 11.34 -13.38 3.10
CA GLN A 73 12.19 -14.58 3.01
C GLN A 73 13.63 -14.28 2.58
N GLY A 74 14.18 -13.14 3.05
CA GLY A 74 15.53 -12.69 2.73
C GLY A 74 15.68 -11.95 1.41
N SER A 75 14.61 -11.67 0.68
CA SER A 75 14.67 -10.89 -0.58
C SER A 75 15.14 -9.45 -0.36
N ILE A 76 14.77 -8.82 0.73
CA ILE A 76 15.36 -7.55 1.19
C ILE A 76 16.19 -7.84 2.44
N PRO A 77 17.54 -7.76 2.37
CA PRO A 77 18.38 -8.02 3.51
C PRO A 77 18.08 -7.11 4.69
N GLY A 78 17.99 -7.70 5.89
CA GLY A 78 17.81 -6.96 7.15
C GLY A 78 16.37 -6.65 7.54
N LEU A 79 15.38 -6.96 6.71
CA LEU A 79 13.98 -7.09 7.10
C LEU A 79 13.71 -8.53 7.59
N GLU A 80 12.67 -8.71 8.39
CA GLU A 80 12.29 -10.04 8.89
C GLU A 80 11.73 -10.91 7.75
N ASP A 81 11.93 -12.23 7.82
CA ASP A 81 11.47 -13.16 6.78
C ASP A 81 9.95 -13.14 6.57
N ARG A 82 9.19 -12.85 7.63
CA ARG A 82 7.73 -12.75 7.59
C ARG A 82 7.19 -11.35 7.24
N ASP A 83 8.06 -10.37 7.07
CA ASP A 83 7.63 -9.07 6.59
C ASP A 83 7.08 -9.21 5.17
N VAL A 84 5.95 -8.61 4.89
CA VAL A 84 5.44 -8.51 3.51
C VAL A 84 6.15 -7.36 2.82
N VAL A 85 6.75 -7.64 1.69
CA VAL A 85 7.52 -6.68 0.89
C VAL A 85 7.02 -6.68 -0.56
N GLU A 86 7.13 -5.55 -1.23
CA GLU A 86 6.85 -5.42 -2.65
C GLU A 86 8.18 -5.48 -3.41
N VAL A 87 8.40 -6.56 -4.13
CA VAL A 87 9.64 -6.83 -4.87
C VAL A 87 9.35 -7.43 -6.23
N THR A 88 10.32 -7.35 -7.14
CA THR A 88 10.27 -8.12 -8.38
C THR A 88 10.27 -9.60 -8.05
N CYS A 89 9.34 -10.34 -8.64
CA CYS A 89 9.25 -11.79 -8.53
C CYS A 89 9.29 -12.39 -9.93
N HIS A 90 10.05 -13.46 -10.10
CA HIS A 90 9.93 -14.32 -11.27
C HIS A 90 8.79 -15.30 -11.04
N VAL A 91 7.80 -15.32 -11.93
CA VAL A 91 6.59 -16.15 -11.82
C VAL A 91 6.60 -17.16 -12.94
N ASP A 92 6.73 -18.44 -12.63
CA ASP A 92 6.77 -19.54 -13.60
C ASP A 92 5.91 -20.74 -13.16
N GLU A 93 5.95 -21.85 -13.92
CA GLU A 93 5.18 -23.06 -13.63
C GLU A 93 5.49 -23.70 -12.26
N THR A 94 6.62 -23.31 -11.62
CA THR A 94 7.02 -23.80 -10.30
C THR A 94 6.59 -22.91 -9.15
N GLY A 95 6.14 -21.67 -9.45
CA GLY A 95 5.59 -20.76 -8.47
C GLY A 95 6.05 -19.30 -8.61
N ILE A 96 6.03 -18.60 -7.47
CA ILE A 96 6.43 -17.20 -7.36
C ILE A 96 7.77 -17.13 -6.61
N HIS A 97 8.79 -16.61 -7.28
CA HIS A 97 10.16 -16.56 -6.80
C HIS A 97 10.61 -15.10 -6.62
N PRO A 98 10.63 -14.57 -5.38
CA PRO A 98 11.11 -13.21 -5.12
C PRO A 98 12.58 -13.05 -5.55
N VAL A 99 12.88 -12.00 -6.30
CA VAL A 99 14.24 -11.64 -6.69
C VAL A 99 14.90 -10.89 -5.54
N ARG A 100 16.09 -11.38 -5.16
CA ARG A 100 16.85 -10.73 -4.07
C ARG A 100 17.36 -9.36 -4.50
N VAL A 101 17.12 -8.37 -3.65
CA VAL A 101 17.69 -7.03 -3.76
C VAL A 101 19.13 -7.08 -3.21
N GLU A 102 20.11 -6.70 -4.00
CA GLU A 102 21.52 -6.79 -3.60
C GLU A 102 21.90 -5.72 -2.59
N GLU A 103 21.52 -4.47 -2.86
CA GLU A 103 21.85 -3.31 -2.03
C GLU A 103 20.67 -2.34 -1.92
N VAL A 104 20.37 -1.94 -0.69
CA VAL A 104 19.38 -0.90 -0.41
C VAL A 104 20.11 0.28 0.21
N PRO A 105 19.99 1.51 -0.34
CA PRO A 105 20.57 2.69 0.28
C PRO A 105 20.10 2.87 1.72
N GLU A 106 21.01 3.21 2.63
CA GLU A 106 20.75 3.25 4.08
C GLU A 106 19.52 4.07 4.45
N HIS A 107 19.34 5.24 3.85
CA HIS A 107 18.18 6.10 4.13
C HIS A 107 16.86 5.48 3.68
N CYS A 108 16.84 4.72 2.57
CA CYS A 108 15.67 3.95 2.13
C CYS A 108 15.39 2.80 3.10
N TYR A 109 16.43 2.08 3.51
CA TYR A 109 16.32 0.98 4.46
C TYR A 109 15.77 1.43 5.81
N LEU A 110 16.25 2.54 6.35
CA LEU A 110 15.73 3.12 7.59
C LEU A 110 14.25 3.48 7.47
N LEU A 111 13.85 4.09 6.34
CA LEU A 111 12.45 4.40 6.09
C LEU A 111 11.58 3.14 6.00
N MET A 112 12.05 2.11 5.28
CA MET A 112 11.34 0.83 5.17
C MET A 112 11.14 0.18 6.55
N ARG A 113 12.18 0.15 7.38
CA ARG A 113 12.07 -0.38 8.75
C ARG A 113 11.07 0.40 9.60
N LEU A 114 11.09 1.72 9.50
CA LEU A 114 10.18 2.58 10.26
C LEU A 114 8.71 2.30 9.86
N ILE A 115 8.45 2.17 8.56
CA ILE A 115 7.11 1.83 8.06
C ILE A 115 6.72 0.42 8.50
N LYS A 116 7.62 -0.57 8.46
CA LYS A 116 7.32 -1.92 8.96
C LYS A 116 6.99 -1.95 10.46
N MET A 117 7.68 -1.17 11.26
CA MET A 117 7.32 -1.02 12.69
C MET A 117 5.94 -0.37 12.85
N TYR A 118 5.66 0.69 12.11
CA TYR A 118 4.34 1.33 12.10
C TYR A 118 3.22 0.34 11.74
N GLU A 119 3.42 -0.47 10.68
CA GLU A 119 2.46 -1.49 10.26
C GLU A 119 2.19 -2.52 11.37
N LYS A 120 3.25 -3.06 11.98
CA LYS A 120 3.15 -4.05 13.07
C LYS A 120 2.43 -3.49 14.29
N GLU A 121 2.83 -2.31 14.76
CA GLU A 121 2.19 -1.64 15.89
C GLU A 121 0.70 -1.30 15.60
N THR A 122 0.39 -0.96 14.34
CA THR A 122 -1.01 -0.72 13.93
C THR A 122 -1.84 -2.01 14.02
N VAL A 123 -1.30 -3.14 13.57
CA VAL A 123 -1.98 -4.43 13.67
C VAL A 123 -2.20 -4.82 15.14
N GLU A 124 -1.18 -4.67 15.99
CA GLU A 124 -1.29 -4.93 17.42
C GLU A 124 -2.32 -4.02 18.09
N ALA A 125 -2.32 -2.72 17.76
CA ALA A 125 -3.29 -1.77 18.29
C ALA A 125 -4.74 -2.20 17.98
N VAL A 126 -4.98 -2.69 16.75
CA VAL A 126 -6.31 -3.18 16.34
C VAL A 126 -6.65 -4.49 17.05
N GLN A 127 -5.73 -5.45 17.14
CA GLN A 127 -5.96 -6.73 17.78
C GLN A 127 -6.24 -6.60 19.28
N GLU A 128 -5.50 -5.72 19.96
CA GLU A 128 -5.66 -5.46 21.39
C GLU A 128 -6.72 -4.41 21.71
N GLN A 129 -7.30 -3.78 20.69
CA GLN A 129 -8.24 -2.65 20.84
C GLN A 129 -7.65 -1.54 21.71
N SER A 130 -6.38 -1.23 21.53
CA SER A 130 -5.62 -0.28 22.35
C SER A 130 -5.45 1.07 21.66
N GLU A 131 -6.12 2.10 22.17
CA GLU A 131 -5.96 3.48 21.74
C GLU A 131 -4.51 3.96 21.95
N GLU A 132 -3.87 3.56 23.05
CA GLU A 132 -2.50 3.94 23.36
C GLU A 132 -1.52 3.38 22.31
N LYS A 133 -1.65 2.11 21.93
CA LYS A 133 -0.87 1.51 20.84
C LYS A 133 -1.12 2.17 19.50
N ALA A 134 -2.38 2.56 19.22
CA ALA A 134 -2.69 3.28 17.99
C ALA A 134 -1.97 4.64 17.92
N VAL A 135 -1.90 5.36 19.05
CA VAL A 135 -1.12 6.60 19.14
C VAL A 135 0.37 6.33 18.95
N GLN A 136 0.91 5.27 19.58
CA GLN A 136 2.33 4.87 19.42
C GLN A 136 2.63 4.52 17.97
N ALA A 137 1.78 3.73 17.33
CA ALA A 137 1.92 3.38 15.91
C ALA A 137 1.98 4.65 15.03
N LEU A 138 1.04 5.57 15.19
CA LEU A 138 1.04 6.82 14.42
C LEU A 138 2.30 7.67 14.64
N MET A 139 2.87 7.64 15.85
CA MET A 139 4.14 8.35 16.12
C MET A 139 5.33 7.77 15.36
N LEU A 140 5.29 6.49 14.96
CA LEU A 140 6.31 5.88 14.11
C LEU A 140 6.17 6.28 12.64
N HIS A 141 4.99 6.76 12.23
CA HIS A 141 4.77 7.12 10.84
C HIS A 141 5.53 8.42 10.48
N PRO A 142 6.33 8.45 9.41
CA PRO A 142 7.21 9.59 9.09
C PRO A 142 6.48 10.92 8.85
N LEU A 143 5.20 10.87 8.50
CA LEU A 143 4.37 12.07 8.33
C LEU A 143 3.75 12.59 9.64
N ILE A 144 3.85 11.81 10.74
CA ILE A 144 3.23 12.12 12.04
C ILE A 144 4.33 12.17 13.09
N ASN A 145 5.02 13.29 13.22
CA ASN A 145 6.11 13.45 14.19
C ASN A 145 5.68 14.23 15.46
N SER A 146 4.42 14.12 15.84
CA SER A 146 3.85 14.85 16.97
C SER A 146 2.89 13.96 17.76
N TYR A 147 3.14 13.81 19.06
CA TYR A 147 2.27 13.07 19.97
C TYR A 147 0.85 13.65 20.03
N SER A 148 0.72 14.98 20.12
CA SER A 148 -0.59 15.64 20.15
C SER A 148 -1.36 15.39 18.86
N LEU A 149 -0.71 15.48 17.70
CA LEU A 149 -1.33 15.18 16.41
C LEU A 149 -1.76 13.71 16.32
N ALA A 150 -0.91 12.78 16.76
CA ALA A 150 -1.26 11.36 16.76
C ALA A 150 -2.51 11.09 17.64
N LYS A 151 -2.58 11.68 18.84
CA LYS A 151 -3.78 11.59 19.69
C LYS A 151 -5.02 12.16 19.06
N GLU A 152 -4.93 13.34 18.47
CA GLU A 152 -6.06 13.99 17.79
C GLU A 152 -6.57 13.14 16.63
N LEU A 153 -5.67 12.56 15.83
CA LEU A 153 -6.03 11.68 14.72
C LEU A 153 -6.71 10.40 15.20
N VAL A 154 -6.17 9.72 16.21
CA VAL A 154 -6.78 8.51 16.77
C VAL A 154 -8.18 8.82 17.32
N ALA A 155 -8.34 9.92 18.06
CA ALA A 155 -9.65 10.34 18.58
C ALA A 155 -10.64 10.65 17.44
N ALA A 156 -10.20 11.35 16.40
CA ALA A 156 -11.03 11.69 15.25
C ALA A 156 -11.48 10.43 14.48
N TYR A 157 -10.57 9.48 14.25
CA TYR A 157 -10.91 8.19 13.63
C TYR A 157 -11.86 7.38 14.50
N SER A 158 -11.59 7.27 15.80
CA SER A 158 -12.48 6.57 16.73
C SER A 158 -13.90 7.17 16.73
N GLN A 159 -14.01 8.48 16.72
CA GLN A 159 -15.31 9.15 16.62
C GLN A 159 -16.01 8.88 15.28
N ALA A 160 -15.27 8.97 14.16
CA ALA A 160 -15.83 8.80 12.82
C ALA A 160 -16.37 7.38 12.56
N TYR A 161 -15.75 6.38 13.18
CA TYR A 161 -16.07 4.95 12.99
C TYR A 161 -16.80 4.32 14.20
N GLY A 162 -17.38 5.13 15.08
CA GLY A 162 -18.26 4.63 16.14
C GLY A 162 -17.57 3.99 17.33
N GLY A 163 -16.33 4.39 17.64
CA GLY A 163 -15.61 3.93 18.82
C GLY A 163 -14.77 2.70 18.59
N LEU A 164 -13.74 2.80 17.75
CA LEU A 164 -12.84 1.69 17.35
C LEU A 164 -12.16 0.98 18.52
N PHE A 165 -11.98 1.65 19.66
CA PHE A 165 -11.22 1.14 20.81
C PHE A 165 -12.08 0.96 22.06
N HIS A 166 -13.41 0.96 21.94
CA HIS A 166 -14.28 0.67 23.06
C HIS A 166 -14.39 -0.84 23.27
N LYS A 167 -13.85 -1.33 24.38
CA LYS A 167 -14.18 -2.68 24.86
C LYS A 167 -15.68 -2.75 25.10
N ALA A 168 -16.34 -3.69 24.44
CA ALA A 168 -17.73 -4.06 24.70
C ALA A 168 -17.92 -4.53 26.14
#